data_504f4a9d6a1fc40d13e63b62bf20607c
#
_entry.id   504f4a9d6a1fc40d13e63b62bf20607c
#
_cell.length_a   1.000
_cell.length_b   1.000
_cell.length_c   1.000
_cell.angle_alpha   90.00
_cell.angle_beta   90.00
_cell.angle_gamma   90.00
#
_symmetry.space_group_name_H-M   'P 1'
#
loop_
_entity.id
_entity.type
_entity.pdbx_description
1 polymer ?
#
loop_
_entity_poly.entity_id
_entity_poly.type
_entity_poly.pdbx_seq_one_letter_code
_entity_poly.pdbx_strand_id
1 'polypeptide(L)'
;MTTTDATTTDNSLLTPVVDEDGAPFWAYAAQGELRIQACANADCGELRFPPRPCCPHCQSFDSEWRRMSGRGRIWSYVLPHPPLLPGYAAQAPYNAIVVELADAPRIRLVGNLVSEPDAPLNSVDPARLRIGAPVRVAFSQLTPGITVPRWLLERP
;
A
#
# COMPACT_ATOMS: atom_id res chain seq x y z
N MET A 1 19.90 37.00 -25.27
CA MET A 1 20.18 36.10 -24.14
C MET A 1 18.88 35.37 -23.83
N THR A 2 18.73 34.18 -24.39
CA THR A 2 17.54 33.33 -24.23
C THR A 2 17.84 32.33 -23.14
N THR A 3 17.25 32.55 -21.96
CA THR A 3 17.34 31.60 -20.85
C THR A 3 16.39 30.44 -21.17
N THR A 4 16.93 29.31 -21.60
CA THR A 4 16.18 28.07 -21.72
C THR A 4 15.96 27.52 -20.33
N ASP A 5 14.76 27.71 -19.81
CA ASP A 5 14.34 27.10 -18.55
C ASP A 5 14.19 25.59 -18.83
N ALA A 6 15.17 24.83 -18.42
CA ALA A 6 15.12 23.37 -18.48
C ALA A 6 14.12 22.89 -17.41
N THR A 7 12.87 22.70 -17.79
CA THR A 7 11.87 22.04 -16.96
C THR A 7 12.37 20.62 -16.66
N THR A 8 13.00 20.45 -15.53
CA THR A 8 13.39 19.13 -15.01
C THR A 8 12.11 18.38 -14.75
N THR A 9 11.75 17.44 -15.61
CA THR A 9 10.62 16.55 -15.41
C THR A 9 10.93 15.68 -14.21
N ASP A 10 10.28 15.93 -13.08
CA ASP A 10 10.40 15.09 -11.89
C ASP A 10 9.75 13.73 -12.18
N ASN A 11 10.58 12.71 -12.35
CA ASN A 11 10.17 11.32 -12.58
C ASN A 11 10.00 10.53 -11.28
N SER A 12 9.98 11.19 -10.12
CA SER A 12 9.74 10.52 -8.84
C SER A 12 8.32 10.00 -8.73
N LEU A 13 8.16 8.89 -8.01
CA LEU A 13 6.84 8.42 -7.59
C LEU A 13 6.32 9.31 -6.47
N LEU A 14 5.01 9.50 -6.44
CA LEU A 14 4.37 10.22 -5.34
C LEU A 14 4.56 9.45 -4.03
N THR A 15 4.92 10.18 -2.99
CA THR A 15 4.98 9.68 -1.63
C THR A 15 3.66 9.94 -0.90
N PRO A 16 3.22 9.05 -0.01
CA PRO A 16 2.06 9.31 0.83
C PRO A 16 2.32 10.50 1.76
N VAL A 17 1.28 11.27 2.02
CA VAL A 17 1.29 12.29 3.08
C VAL A 17 1.02 11.57 4.40
N VAL A 18 1.96 11.69 5.34
CA VAL A 18 1.82 11.09 6.66
C VAL A 18 1.09 12.08 7.56
N ASP A 19 -0.16 11.79 7.88
CA ASP A 19 -0.96 12.51 8.86
C ASP A 19 -0.80 11.89 10.27
N GLU A 20 -1.37 12.53 11.28
CA GLU A 20 -1.26 12.09 12.67
C GLU A 20 -1.89 10.70 12.89
N ASP A 21 -3.05 10.45 12.29
CA ASP A 21 -3.76 9.19 12.43
C ASP A 21 -3.03 8.02 11.74
N GLY A 22 -2.42 8.31 10.60
CA GLY A 22 -1.68 7.33 9.79
C GLY A 22 -0.22 7.12 10.21
N ALA A 23 0.36 8.04 10.98
CA ALA A 23 1.78 7.99 11.35
C ALA A 23 2.22 6.64 11.94
N PRO A 24 1.47 5.97 12.84
CA PRO A 24 1.86 4.66 13.35
C PRO A 24 1.88 3.58 12.27
N PHE A 25 0.96 3.60 11.29
CA PHE A 25 0.96 2.65 10.17
C PHE A 25 2.30 2.70 9.40
N TRP A 26 2.74 3.91 9.05
CA TRP A 26 3.99 4.12 8.31
C TRP A 26 5.23 3.80 9.15
N ALA A 27 5.18 4.09 10.47
CA ALA A 27 6.26 3.74 11.39
C ALA A 27 6.43 2.22 11.51
N TYR A 28 5.35 1.45 11.56
CA TYR A 28 5.40 -0.02 11.54
C TYR A 28 5.85 -0.56 10.18
N ALA A 29 5.39 0.03 9.08
CA ALA A 29 5.86 -0.34 7.75
C ALA A 29 7.39 -0.17 7.61
N ALA A 30 7.95 0.89 8.17
CA ALA A 30 9.41 1.10 8.22
C ALA A 30 10.16 0.04 9.03
N GLN A 31 9.47 -0.67 9.95
CA GLN A 31 10.00 -1.79 10.72
C GLN A 31 9.73 -3.16 10.05
N GLY A 32 9.13 -3.17 8.86
CA GLY A 32 8.75 -4.38 8.16
C GLY A 32 7.51 -5.09 8.74
N GLU A 33 6.64 -4.34 9.42
CA GLU A 33 5.43 -4.87 10.00
C GLU A 33 4.17 -4.25 9.37
N LEU A 34 3.25 -5.10 8.95
CA LEU A 34 1.90 -4.66 8.60
C LEU A 34 1.03 -4.68 9.84
N ARG A 35 0.60 -3.51 10.29
CA ARG A 35 -0.34 -3.38 11.40
C ARG A 35 -1.57 -2.58 10.98
N ILE A 36 -2.71 -3.02 11.47
CA ILE A 36 -4.02 -2.39 11.23
C ILE A 36 -4.56 -1.84 12.55
N GLN A 37 -5.10 -0.63 12.49
CA GLN A 37 -5.72 0.00 13.65
C GLN A 37 -6.94 -0.80 14.11
N ALA A 38 -7.04 -1.06 15.40
CA ALA A 38 -8.15 -1.74 16.05
C ALA A 38 -8.74 -0.86 17.15
N CYS A 39 -10.01 -1.00 17.40
CA CYS A 39 -10.65 -0.41 18.58
C CYS A 39 -10.13 -1.10 19.84
N ALA A 40 -9.67 -0.33 20.83
CA ALA A 40 -9.22 -0.86 22.11
C ALA A 40 -10.34 -1.04 23.14
N ASN A 41 -11.60 -0.65 22.80
CA ASN A 41 -12.75 -0.96 23.62
C ASN A 41 -12.96 -2.48 23.66
N ALA A 42 -12.95 -3.07 24.85
CA ALA A 42 -13.03 -4.52 25.08
C ALA A 42 -14.28 -5.17 24.44
N ASP A 43 -15.39 -4.44 24.37
CA ASP A 43 -16.64 -4.93 23.80
C ASP A 43 -16.74 -4.73 22.28
N CYS A 44 -15.72 -4.14 21.65
CA CYS A 44 -15.71 -3.84 20.21
C CYS A 44 -14.60 -4.56 19.46
N GLY A 45 -13.35 -4.16 19.65
CA GLY A 45 -12.19 -4.77 19.00
C GLY A 45 -12.15 -4.65 17.48
N GLU A 46 -13.02 -3.85 16.85
CA GLU A 46 -13.18 -3.77 15.39
C GLU A 46 -11.94 -3.19 14.71
N LEU A 47 -11.48 -3.85 13.64
CA LEU A 47 -10.39 -3.39 12.80
C LEU A 47 -10.90 -2.33 11.83
N ARG A 48 -10.05 -1.35 11.54
CA ARG A 48 -10.37 -0.28 10.58
C ARG A 48 -9.18 0.15 9.74
N PHE A 49 -9.47 0.43 8.48
CA PHE A 49 -8.52 1.03 7.54
C PHE A 49 -9.30 1.88 6.52
N PRO A 50 -8.87 3.11 6.17
CA PRO A 50 -7.69 3.80 6.71
C PRO A 50 -7.82 4.13 8.21
N PRO A 51 -6.69 4.45 8.88
CA PRO A 51 -6.70 4.87 10.29
C PRO A 51 -7.61 6.07 10.51
N ARG A 52 -8.26 6.12 11.67
CA ARG A 52 -9.20 7.19 12.05
C ARG A 52 -9.14 7.41 13.56
N PRO A 53 -9.37 8.66 14.05
CA PRO A 53 -9.33 8.95 15.48
C PRO A 53 -10.44 8.25 16.26
N CYS A 54 -11.62 8.10 15.66
CA CYS A 54 -12.81 7.52 16.29
C CYS A 54 -13.18 6.19 15.64
N CYS A 55 -13.57 5.21 16.46
CA CYS A 55 -14.09 3.94 15.96
C CYS A 55 -15.47 4.17 15.30
N PRO A 56 -15.66 3.81 14.02
CA PRO A 56 -16.95 4.01 13.35
C PRO A 56 -18.05 3.09 13.88
N HIS A 57 -17.69 2.03 14.63
CA HIS A 57 -18.63 1.06 15.15
C HIS A 57 -19.18 1.45 16.54
N CYS A 58 -18.29 1.75 17.50
CA CYS A 58 -18.70 2.06 18.89
C CYS A 58 -18.36 3.48 19.34
N GLN A 59 -17.79 4.31 18.45
CA GLN A 59 -17.43 5.71 18.69
C GLN A 59 -16.36 5.94 19.77
N SER A 60 -15.68 4.89 20.25
CA SER A 60 -14.54 5.03 21.13
C SER A 60 -13.35 5.68 20.44
N PHE A 61 -12.61 6.52 21.15
CA PHE A 61 -11.34 7.09 20.72
C PHE A 61 -10.13 6.21 21.05
N ASP A 62 -10.32 5.17 21.87
CA ASP A 62 -9.24 4.27 22.25
C ASP A 62 -8.91 3.32 21.11
N SER A 63 -7.65 3.23 20.77
CA SER A 63 -7.17 2.37 19.68
C SER A 63 -5.87 1.67 20.02
N GLU A 64 -5.66 0.55 19.37
CA GLU A 64 -4.43 -0.22 19.37
C GLU A 64 -4.03 -0.59 17.95
N TRP A 65 -2.82 -1.12 17.75
CA TRP A 65 -2.33 -1.54 16.44
C TRP A 65 -2.05 -3.03 16.44
N ARG A 66 -2.85 -3.79 15.71
CA ARG A 66 -2.71 -5.25 15.61
C ARG A 66 -1.83 -5.62 14.44
N ARG A 67 -0.86 -6.47 14.71
CA ARG A 67 0.00 -7.05 13.68
C ARG A 67 -0.80 -8.05 12.85
N MET A 68 -0.70 -7.91 11.51
CA MET A 68 -1.27 -8.83 10.54
C MET A 68 -0.19 -9.80 10.06
N SER A 69 -0.59 -10.96 9.57
CA SER A 69 0.31 -11.96 8.98
C SER A 69 1.02 -11.45 7.73
N GLY A 70 0.49 -10.41 7.11
CA GLY A 70 0.97 -9.90 5.83
C GLY A 70 0.54 -10.76 4.64
N ARG A 71 -0.28 -11.79 4.83
CA ARG A 71 -0.82 -12.63 3.77
C ARG A 71 -2.18 -12.12 3.33
N GLY A 72 -2.48 -12.33 2.06
CA GLY A 72 -3.76 -11.96 1.48
C GLY A 72 -3.97 -12.56 0.11
N ARG A 73 -5.00 -12.08 -0.56
CA ARG A 73 -5.28 -12.46 -1.95
C ARG A 73 -5.65 -11.23 -2.77
N ILE A 74 -5.34 -11.26 -4.05
CA ILE A 74 -5.79 -10.21 -4.97
C ILE A 74 -7.31 -10.26 -5.04
N TRP A 75 -7.96 -9.21 -4.54
CA TRP A 75 -9.41 -9.07 -4.60
C TRP A 75 -9.86 -8.42 -5.90
N SER A 76 -9.07 -7.46 -6.40
CA SER A 76 -9.30 -6.75 -7.66
C SER A 76 -7.99 -6.14 -8.15
N TYR A 77 -7.94 -5.70 -9.40
CA TYR A 77 -6.82 -4.94 -9.94
C TYR A 77 -7.23 -4.07 -11.12
N VAL A 78 -6.39 -3.08 -11.40
CA VAL A 78 -6.46 -2.28 -12.62
C VAL A 78 -5.08 -2.16 -13.26
N LEU A 79 -5.06 -1.91 -14.56
CA LEU A 79 -3.88 -1.55 -15.33
C LEU A 79 -4.08 -0.11 -15.82
N PRO A 80 -3.48 0.89 -15.15
CA PRO A 80 -3.63 2.29 -15.54
C PRO A 80 -3.12 2.55 -16.94
N HIS A 81 -3.87 3.35 -17.71
CA HIS A 81 -3.54 3.77 -19.06
C HIS A 81 -3.32 5.30 -19.14
N PRO A 82 -2.53 5.78 -20.11
CA PRO A 82 -2.33 7.21 -20.31
C PRO A 82 -3.65 8.01 -20.43
N PRO A 83 -3.68 9.29 -19.95
CA PRO A 83 -2.52 10.05 -19.46
C PRO A 83 -2.10 9.68 -18.01
N LEU A 84 -0.79 9.57 -17.80
CA LEU A 84 -0.19 9.24 -16.51
C LEU A 84 0.80 10.34 -16.09
N LEU A 85 1.04 10.48 -14.78
CA LEU A 85 2.11 11.34 -14.29
C LEU A 85 3.47 10.80 -14.76
N PRO A 86 4.47 11.69 -14.99
CA PRO A 86 5.74 11.31 -15.60
C PRO A 86 6.45 10.11 -14.96
N GLY A 87 6.56 10.07 -13.63
CA GLY A 87 7.19 8.96 -12.90
C GLY A 87 6.46 7.62 -13.08
N TYR A 88 5.13 7.66 -13.23
CA TYR A 88 4.33 6.46 -13.50
C TYR A 88 4.33 6.08 -14.97
N ALA A 89 4.33 7.06 -15.88
CA ALA A 89 4.44 6.81 -17.32
C ALA A 89 5.75 6.07 -17.67
N ALA A 90 6.84 6.43 -17.02
CA ALA A 90 8.14 5.78 -17.19
C ALA A 90 8.15 4.31 -16.75
N GLN A 91 7.19 3.89 -15.91
CA GLN A 91 7.04 2.53 -15.40
C GLN A 91 5.83 1.79 -15.98
N ALA A 92 5.16 2.35 -16.98
CA ALA A 92 4.04 1.68 -17.63
C ALA A 92 4.52 0.54 -18.56
N PRO A 93 3.74 -0.56 -18.71
CA PRO A 93 2.48 -0.85 -18.01
C PRO A 93 2.76 -1.34 -16.60
N TYR A 94 2.02 -0.82 -15.63
CA TYR A 94 2.10 -1.25 -14.24
C TYR A 94 0.70 -1.61 -13.70
N ASN A 95 0.66 -2.25 -12.55
CA ASN A 95 -0.59 -2.65 -11.93
C ASN A 95 -0.87 -1.83 -10.66
N ALA A 96 -2.15 -1.68 -10.33
CA ALA A 96 -2.61 -1.33 -9.01
C ALA A 96 -3.59 -2.43 -8.56
N ILE A 97 -3.25 -3.12 -7.49
CA ILE A 97 -4.06 -4.22 -6.95
C ILE A 97 -4.74 -3.81 -5.66
N VAL A 98 -5.88 -4.41 -5.39
CA VAL A 98 -6.55 -4.38 -4.09
C VAL A 98 -6.36 -5.75 -3.47
N VAL A 99 -5.78 -5.79 -2.28
CA VAL A 99 -5.53 -7.02 -1.53
C VAL A 99 -6.48 -7.12 -0.36
N GLU A 100 -7.19 -8.23 -0.26
CA GLU A 100 -7.97 -8.61 0.91
C GLU A 100 -7.06 -9.39 1.87
N LEU A 101 -6.94 -8.93 3.13
CA LEU A 101 -6.07 -9.56 4.12
C LEU A 101 -6.63 -10.91 4.58
N ALA A 102 -5.76 -11.90 4.73
CA ALA A 102 -6.16 -13.25 5.12
C ALA A 102 -6.74 -13.32 6.55
N ASP A 103 -6.13 -12.58 7.47
CA ASP A 103 -6.55 -12.51 8.88
C ASP A 103 -7.56 -11.39 9.17
N ALA A 104 -7.91 -10.60 8.17
CA ALA A 104 -8.90 -9.55 8.27
C ALA A 104 -9.63 -9.33 6.93
N PRO A 105 -10.51 -10.23 6.46
CA PRO A 105 -11.08 -10.19 5.10
C PRO A 105 -11.91 -8.94 4.77
N ARG A 106 -12.34 -8.20 5.80
CA ARG A 106 -13.04 -6.91 5.61
C ARG A 106 -12.09 -5.75 5.36
N ILE A 107 -10.79 -5.92 5.62
CA ILE A 107 -9.76 -4.93 5.38
C ILE A 107 -9.13 -5.18 4.02
N ARG A 108 -9.13 -4.14 3.19
CA ARG A 108 -8.54 -4.17 1.86
C ARG A 108 -7.56 -3.03 1.70
N LEU A 109 -6.40 -3.37 1.15
CA LEU A 109 -5.30 -2.43 0.94
C LEU A 109 -5.00 -2.30 -0.55
N VAL A 110 -4.82 -1.07 -1.00
CA VAL A 110 -4.36 -0.80 -2.37
C VAL A 110 -2.83 -0.79 -2.38
N GLY A 111 -2.25 -1.38 -3.41
CA GLY A 111 -0.80 -1.38 -3.61
C GLY A 111 -0.42 -1.89 -4.99
N ASN A 112 0.86 -2.18 -5.18
CA ASN A 112 1.37 -2.72 -6.43
C ASN A 112 1.92 -4.13 -6.21
N LEU A 113 1.64 -5.02 -7.14
CA LEU A 113 2.29 -6.32 -7.23
C LEU A 113 3.63 -6.13 -7.93
N VAL A 114 4.71 -6.57 -7.30
CA VAL A 114 6.07 -6.46 -7.80
C VAL A 114 6.79 -7.81 -7.67
N SER A 115 7.89 -8.00 -8.41
CA SER A 115 8.68 -9.24 -8.35
C SER A 115 9.52 -9.33 -7.07
N GLU A 116 10.00 -8.19 -6.58
CA GLU A 116 10.82 -8.01 -5.39
C GLU A 116 10.43 -6.68 -4.71
N PRO A 117 10.73 -6.47 -3.41
CA PRO A 117 10.29 -5.27 -2.68
C PRO A 117 10.63 -3.95 -3.36
N ASP A 118 11.85 -3.80 -3.88
CA ASP A 118 12.36 -2.57 -4.48
C ASP A 118 12.37 -2.61 -6.02
N ALA A 119 11.72 -3.62 -6.62
CA ALA A 119 11.60 -3.71 -8.08
C ALA A 119 10.69 -2.61 -8.65
N PRO A 120 10.87 -2.24 -9.93
CA PRO A 120 9.98 -1.30 -10.62
C PRO A 120 8.52 -1.77 -10.60
N LEU A 121 7.59 -0.83 -10.72
CA LEU A 121 6.14 -1.14 -10.70
C LEU A 121 5.70 -2.06 -11.84
N ASN A 122 6.44 -2.08 -12.95
CA ASN A 122 6.21 -2.94 -14.11
C ASN A 122 7.01 -4.24 -14.09
N SER A 123 7.56 -4.62 -12.95
CA SER A 123 8.38 -5.84 -12.79
C SER A 123 7.59 -7.15 -12.88
N VAL A 124 6.27 -7.09 -12.83
CA VAL A 124 5.39 -8.26 -12.99
C VAL A 124 4.59 -8.12 -14.28
N ASP A 125 4.67 -9.15 -15.13
CA ASP A 125 3.88 -9.23 -16.35
C ASP A 125 2.37 -9.14 -16.01
N PRO A 126 1.61 -8.21 -16.60
CA PRO A 126 0.17 -8.11 -16.42
C PRO A 126 -0.59 -9.42 -16.64
N ALA A 127 -0.11 -10.28 -17.54
CA ALA A 127 -0.68 -11.60 -17.79
C ALA A 127 -0.64 -12.54 -16.58
N ARG A 128 0.15 -12.24 -15.56
CA ARG A 128 0.23 -13.02 -14.31
C ARG A 128 -0.78 -12.58 -13.25
N LEU A 129 -1.45 -11.45 -13.44
CA LEU A 129 -2.48 -10.97 -12.50
C LEU A 129 -3.70 -11.89 -12.56
N ARG A 130 -4.11 -12.39 -11.40
CA ARG A 130 -5.30 -13.24 -11.24
C ARG A 130 -6.04 -12.85 -9.97
N ILE A 131 -7.33 -12.60 -10.07
CA ILE A 131 -8.19 -12.43 -8.89
C ILE A 131 -8.16 -13.74 -8.10
N GLY A 132 -8.02 -13.63 -6.78
CA GLY A 132 -7.89 -14.77 -5.88
C GLY A 132 -6.44 -15.26 -5.69
N ALA A 133 -5.48 -14.80 -6.49
CA ALA A 133 -4.08 -15.21 -6.34
C ALA A 133 -3.53 -14.85 -4.94
N PRO A 134 -2.86 -15.78 -4.25
CA PRO A 134 -2.28 -15.53 -2.94
C PRO A 134 -1.06 -14.61 -3.06
N VAL A 135 -1.01 -13.65 -2.14
CA VAL A 135 0.07 -12.65 -2.07
C VAL A 135 0.54 -12.47 -0.64
N ARG A 136 1.77 -12.01 -0.49
CA ARG A 136 2.35 -11.59 0.79
C ARG A 136 2.87 -10.17 0.70
N VAL A 137 2.79 -9.46 1.81
CA VAL A 137 3.34 -8.11 1.92
C VAL A 137 4.87 -8.14 1.89
N ALA A 138 5.45 -7.15 1.25
CA ALA A 138 6.84 -6.75 1.36
C ALA A 138 6.90 -5.23 1.52
N PHE A 139 8.03 -4.70 1.92
CA PHE A 139 8.17 -3.28 2.21
C PHE A 139 9.28 -2.67 1.37
N SER A 140 8.99 -1.52 0.76
CA SER A 140 9.91 -0.80 -0.12
C SER A 140 10.12 0.61 0.42
N GLN A 141 11.36 1.01 0.59
CA GLN A 141 11.69 2.37 1.00
C GLN A 141 11.70 3.29 -0.23
N LEU A 142 10.68 4.16 -0.35
CA LEU A 142 10.61 5.12 -1.44
C LEU A 142 11.54 6.31 -1.24
N THR A 143 11.65 6.78 -0.02
CA THR A 143 12.53 7.86 0.41
C THR A 143 13.08 7.56 1.80
N PRO A 144 14.12 8.28 2.30
CA PRO A 144 14.69 8.01 3.63
C PRO A 144 13.68 8.03 4.79
N GLY A 145 12.52 8.65 4.61
CA GLY A 145 11.48 8.73 5.65
C GLY A 145 10.21 7.94 5.36
N ILE A 146 10.09 7.35 4.17
CA ILE A 146 8.83 6.72 3.73
C ILE A 146 9.06 5.31 3.21
N THR A 147 8.49 4.35 3.91
CA THR A 147 8.44 2.94 3.50
C THR A 147 6.98 2.55 3.21
N VAL A 148 6.74 1.95 2.07
CA VAL A 148 5.41 1.56 1.62
C VAL A 148 5.27 0.05 1.52
N PRO A 149 4.08 -0.51 1.82
CA PRO A 149 3.78 -1.91 1.52
C PRO A 149 3.73 -2.13 0.00
N ARG A 150 4.33 -3.22 -0.42
CA ARG A 150 4.25 -3.81 -1.77
C ARG A 150 3.77 -5.25 -1.63
N TRP A 151 3.38 -5.87 -2.71
CA TRP A 151 2.86 -7.23 -2.69
C TRP A 151 3.66 -8.13 -3.62
N LEU A 152 3.92 -9.33 -3.17
CA LEU A 152 4.61 -10.37 -3.93
C LEU A 152 3.67 -11.56 -4.09
N LEU A 153 3.67 -12.21 -5.27
CA LEU A 153 2.96 -13.49 -5.42
C LEU A 153 3.57 -14.53 -4.47
N GLU A 154 2.74 -15.22 -3.73
CA GLU A 154 3.19 -16.43 -3.04
C GLU A 154 3.38 -17.54 -4.08
N ARG A 155 4.48 -18.27 -3.93
CA ARG A 155 4.67 -19.49 -4.70
C ARG A 155 3.75 -20.57 -4.13
N PRO A 156 3.14 -21.39 -4.99
CA PRO A 156 2.36 -22.55 -4.55
C PRO A 156 3.20 -23.55 -3.78
#